data_888a0cfd2c8ec425f2760388adba4dfe
#
_entry.id   888a0cfd2c8ec425f2760388adba4dfe
#
_cell.length_a   1.000
_cell.length_b   1.000
_cell.length_c   1.000
_cell.angle_alpha   90.00
_cell.angle_beta   90.00
_cell.angle_gamma   90.00
#
_symmetry.space_group_name_H-M   'P 1'
#
loop_
_entity.id
_entity.type
_entity.pdbx_description
1 polymer ?
#
loop_
_entity_poly.entity_id
_entity_poly.type
_entity_poly.pdbx_seq_one_letter_code
_entity_poly.pdbx_strand_id
1 'polypeptide(L)'
;MLSGDNGILSRAADAKELTDKAQVVEQARIDIMAIIAEKKGEDPTEKEIKDIIEVYFTTVPESLEDLTQDLKTKSGGYNVKLADVLNGVTIKQEVKETTIAKSTEKTDSFVGYYADINNDGKVDGIIYADMIVGNTKSGRWNDDDSSDYNIPKITDTTTVKDYVVSSKTYTGQTTAGIYKANDGFGEKEVLVPAANSTGTKDRFYIMQLEDFTNNSKNLFYWYYNAFGNLYRYIDTSTDDFGAGKENTIKMLNDWNNTATYGEQTTASSGKDYIDLWGAIQDGQYNLVQTTGDSKKWFIPSKAEWSAFGEELGITASDYVNKGLSGWYWCSSQYTTDYAYSVHFRFCSMCLDYVRSGDYVRLSATF
;
A
#
# COMPACT_ATOMS: atom_id res chain seq x y z
N MET A 1 -69.71 -18.11 -30.31
CA MET A 1 -68.63 -19.10 -30.14
C MET A 1 -67.43 -18.72 -31.01
N LEU A 2 -66.58 -17.85 -30.55
CA LEU A 2 -65.25 -17.54 -31.18
C LEU A 2 -64.34 -16.92 -30.14
N SER A 3 -64.19 -17.56 -28.97
CA SER A 3 -63.23 -17.08 -27.97
C SER A 3 -62.00 -17.99 -27.77
N GLY A 4 -61.91 -19.06 -28.59
CA GLY A 4 -60.80 -20.02 -28.46
C GLY A 4 -59.53 -19.69 -29.27
N ASP A 5 -59.70 -19.09 -30.48
CA ASP A 5 -58.59 -18.89 -31.38
C ASP A 5 -57.60 -17.76 -30.94
N ASN A 6 -58.15 -16.70 -30.36
CA ASN A 6 -57.31 -15.61 -29.83
C ASN A 6 -56.40 -16.05 -28.66
N GLY A 7 -56.88 -17.01 -27.86
CA GLY A 7 -56.10 -17.55 -26.75
C GLY A 7 -54.94 -18.46 -27.19
N ILE A 8 -55.14 -19.22 -28.29
CA ILE A 8 -54.06 -20.10 -28.83
C ILE A 8 -52.99 -19.28 -29.54
N LEU A 9 -53.39 -18.29 -30.33
CA LEU A 9 -52.44 -17.38 -31.01
C LEU A 9 -51.66 -16.54 -30.02
N SER A 10 -52.31 -16.05 -28.94
CA SER A 10 -51.61 -15.32 -27.86
C SER A 10 -50.58 -16.23 -27.18
N ARG A 11 -50.94 -17.45 -26.80
CA ARG A 11 -50.01 -18.39 -26.15
C ARG A 11 -48.88 -18.81 -27.08
N ALA A 12 -49.11 -18.92 -28.38
CA ALA A 12 -48.07 -19.21 -29.36
C ALA A 12 -47.09 -18.03 -29.52
N ALA A 13 -47.62 -16.79 -29.51
CA ALA A 13 -46.81 -15.59 -29.52
C ALA A 13 -45.96 -15.46 -28.25
N ASP A 14 -46.57 -15.67 -27.07
CA ASP A 14 -45.90 -15.65 -25.79
C ASP A 14 -44.78 -16.72 -25.70
N ALA A 15 -45.07 -17.94 -26.18
CA ALA A 15 -44.10 -19.03 -26.22
C ALA A 15 -42.93 -18.74 -27.18
N LYS A 16 -43.20 -18.10 -28.32
CA LYS A 16 -42.18 -17.67 -29.25
C LYS A 16 -41.28 -16.58 -28.62
N GLU A 17 -41.89 -15.56 -28.00
CA GLU A 17 -41.15 -14.51 -27.32
C GLU A 17 -40.21 -15.07 -26.23
N LEU A 18 -40.72 -16.00 -25.42
CA LEU A 18 -39.92 -16.64 -24.36
C LEU A 18 -38.76 -17.42 -24.93
N THR A 19 -38.97 -18.15 -26.06
CA THR A 19 -37.93 -18.91 -26.76
C THR A 19 -36.89 -17.98 -27.37
N ASP A 20 -37.31 -16.92 -28.05
CA ASP A 20 -36.41 -15.94 -28.66
C ASP A 20 -35.56 -15.21 -27.61
N LYS A 21 -36.14 -14.84 -26.49
CA LYS A 21 -35.40 -14.26 -25.33
C LYS A 21 -34.34 -15.21 -24.79
N ALA A 22 -34.74 -16.48 -24.54
CA ALA A 22 -33.83 -17.48 -24.01
C ALA A 22 -32.63 -17.74 -24.94
N GLN A 23 -32.88 -17.80 -26.25
CA GLN A 23 -31.81 -18.02 -27.25
C GLN A 23 -30.80 -16.85 -27.26
N VAL A 24 -31.26 -15.60 -27.20
CA VAL A 24 -30.37 -14.42 -27.19
C VAL A 24 -29.55 -14.38 -25.92
N VAL A 25 -30.15 -14.63 -24.76
CA VAL A 25 -29.45 -14.68 -23.49
C VAL A 25 -28.39 -15.76 -23.48
N GLU A 26 -28.75 -16.97 -23.92
CA GLU A 26 -27.83 -18.11 -23.93
C GLU A 26 -26.65 -17.88 -24.89
N GLN A 27 -26.88 -17.29 -26.06
CA GLN A 27 -25.80 -16.99 -27.00
C GLN A 27 -24.86 -15.92 -26.44
N ALA A 28 -25.38 -14.85 -25.83
CA ALA A 28 -24.55 -13.83 -25.19
C ALA A 28 -23.71 -14.43 -24.06
N ARG A 29 -24.28 -15.35 -23.27
CA ARG A 29 -23.51 -16.07 -22.20
C ARG A 29 -22.44 -16.99 -22.79
N ILE A 30 -22.72 -17.70 -23.87
CA ILE A 30 -21.71 -18.52 -24.53
C ILE A 30 -20.53 -17.68 -25.00
N ASP A 31 -20.78 -16.51 -25.58
CA ASP A 31 -19.71 -15.63 -26.04
C ASP A 31 -18.89 -15.03 -24.88
N ILE A 32 -19.55 -14.68 -23.76
CA ILE A 32 -18.86 -14.27 -22.53
C ILE A 32 -17.98 -15.42 -21.99
N MET A 33 -18.49 -16.64 -21.94
CA MET A 33 -17.72 -17.79 -21.49
C MET A 33 -16.57 -18.14 -22.41
N ALA A 34 -16.70 -17.85 -23.72
CA ALA A 34 -15.62 -18.01 -24.67
C ALA A 34 -14.45 -17.07 -24.39
N ILE A 35 -14.72 -15.81 -24.02
CA ILE A 35 -13.69 -14.85 -23.56
C ILE A 35 -12.97 -15.38 -22.32
N ILE A 36 -13.71 -15.88 -21.33
CA ILE A 36 -13.11 -16.46 -20.10
C ILE A 36 -12.20 -17.64 -20.45
N ALA A 37 -12.63 -18.49 -21.38
CA ALA A 37 -11.85 -19.64 -21.82
C ALA A 37 -10.57 -19.21 -22.57
N GLU A 38 -10.65 -18.23 -23.47
CA GLU A 38 -9.49 -17.66 -24.17
C GLU A 38 -8.48 -17.03 -23.22
N LYS A 39 -8.96 -16.41 -22.15
CA LYS A 39 -8.15 -15.80 -21.07
C LYS A 39 -7.67 -16.82 -20.02
N LYS A 40 -7.82 -18.12 -20.28
CA LYS A 40 -7.41 -19.20 -19.37
C LYS A 40 -8.05 -19.13 -17.97
N GLY A 41 -9.30 -18.66 -17.91
CA GLY A 41 -10.07 -18.55 -16.68
C GLY A 41 -9.98 -17.20 -15.97
N GLU A 42 -9.31 -16.21 -16.55
CA GLU A 42 -9.40 -14.83 -16.02
C GLU A 42 -10.78 -14.23 -16.29
N ASP A 43 -11.29 -13.46 -15.33
CA ASP A 43 -12.57 -12.78 -15.47
C ASP A 43 -12.52 -11.74 -16.61
N PRO A 44 -13.60 -11.61 -17.41
CA PRO A 44 -13.69 -10.61 -18.46
C PRO A 44 -13.82 -9.20 -17.88
N THR A 45 -13.29 -8.22 -18.58
CA THR A 45 -13.46 -6.80 -18.24
C THR A 45 -14.89 -6.34 -18.54
N GLU A 46 -15.30 -5.24 -17.90
CA GLU A 46 -16.62 -4.62 -18.17
C GLU A 46 -16.76 -4.25 -19.65
N LYS A 47 -15.70 -3.76 -20.28
CA LYS A 47 -15.66 -3.41 -21.69
C LYS A 47 -15.95 -4.62 -22.58
N GLU A 48 -15.26 -5.74 -22.37
CA GLU A 48 -15.44 -6.95 -23.14
C GLU A 48 -16.87 -7.50 -23.06
N ILE A 49 -17.48 -7.38 -21.88
CA ILE A 49 -18.90 -7.77 -21.70
C ILE A 49 -19.82 -6.78 -22.42
N LYS A 50 -19.57 -5.47 -22.33
CA LYS A 50 -20.35 -4.46 -23.07
C LYS A 50 -20.26 -4.65 -24.57
N ASP A 51 -19.09 -5.00 -25.10
CA ASP A 51 -18.91 -5.30 -26.51
C ASP A 51 -19.79 -6.48 -26.96
N ILE A 52 -19.94 -7.52 -26.13
CA ILE A 52 -20.88 -8.63 -26.41
C ILE A 52 -22.34 -8.19 -26.27
N ILE A 53 -22.66 -7.42 -25.22
CA ILE A 53 -24.03 -6.88 -25.04
C ILE A 53 -24.42 -6.06 -26.27
N GLU A 54 -23.51 -5.25 -26.81
CA GLU A 54 -23.74 -4.47 -28.01
C GLU A 54 -24.04 -5.34 -29.25
N VAL A 55 -23.53 -6.56 -29.34
CA VAL A 55 -23.84 -7.48 -30.45
C VAL A 55 -25.31 -7.88 -30.43
N TYR A 56 -25.86 -8.20 -29.29
CA TYR A 56 -27.19 -8.84 -29.15
C TYR A 56 -28.32 -7.89 -28.74
N PHE A 57 -27.98 -6.74 -28.11
CA PHE A 57 -28.93 -5.81 -27.53
C PHE A 57 -28.82 -4.41 -28.14
N THR A 58 -29.90 -3.65 -28.14
CA THR A 58 -29.96 -2.28 -28.64
C THR A 58 -29.60 -1.28 -27.57
N THR A 59 -29.63 -1.69 -26.31
CA THR A 59 -29.25 -0.88 -25.14
C THR A 59 -28.00 -1.47 -24.50
N VAL A 60 -26.95 -0.66 -24.36
CA VAL A 60 -25.75 -1.01 -23.61
C VAL A 60 -25.79 -0.21 -22.31
N PRO A 61 -25.74 -0.85 -21.14
CA PRO A 61 -25.78 -0.15 -19.88
C PRO A 61 -24.54 0.71 -19.65
N GLU A 62 -24.67 1.84 -18.99
CA GLU A 62 -23.52 2.70 -18.62
C GLU A 62 -22.61 1.99 -17.61
N SER A 63 -23.18 1.21 -16.70
CA SER A 63 -22.47 0.37 -15.72
C SER A 63 -23.12 -1.01 -15.64
N LEU A 64 -22.33 -2.05 -15.42
CA LEU A 64 -22.81 -3.43 -15.20
C LEU A 64 -23.06 -3.74 -13.72
N GLU A 65 -22.96 -2.79 -12.83
CA GLU A 65 -23.20 -2.97 -11.37
C GLU A 65 -24.68 -3.11 -11.05
N ASP A 66 -25.55 -2.39 -11.75
CA ASP A 66 -27.00 -2.48 -11.56
C ASP A 66 -27.61 -3.59 -12.42
N LEU A 67 -27.67 -4.79 -11.87
CA LEU A 67 -28.21 -5.97 -12.52
C LEU A 67 -29.71 -5.93 -12.79
N THR A 68 -30.44 -4.93 -12.27
CA THR A 68 -31.89 -4.79 -12.48
C THR A 68 -32.25 -4.15 -13.81
N GLN A 69 -31.28 -3.62 -14.54
CA GLN A 69 -31.46 -2.95 -15.82
C GLN A 69 -32.05 -3.89 -16.89
N ASP A 70 -32.90 -3.33 -17.73
CA ASP A 70 -33.49 -4.02 -18.88
C ASP A 70 -32.64 -3.80 -20.14
N LEU A 71 -32.27 -4.88 -20.78
CA LEU A 71 -31.64 -4.92 -22.09
C LEU A 71 -32.71 -5.22 -23.15
N LYS A 72 -32.69 -4.50 -24.27
CA LYS A 72 -33.64 -4.72 -25.34
C LYS A 72 -32.98 -5.51 -26.47
N THR A 73 -33.48 -6.72 -26.77
CA THR A 73 -32.90 -7.58 -27.82
C THR A 73 -33.00 -6.91 -29.19
N LYS A 74 -31.98 -7.09 -30.05
CA LYS A 74 -32.01 -6.66 -31.45
C LYS A 74 -32.98 -7.50 -32.27
N SER A 75 -33.09 -8.81 -31.96
CA SER A 75 -34.06 -9.71 -32.56
C SER A 75 -35.39 -9.61 -31.80
N GLY A 76 -36.38 -8.94 -32.37
CA GLY A 76 -37.72 -8.87 -31.77
C GLY A 76 -37.99 -7.75 -30.79
N GLY A 77 -36.98 -7.06 -30.27
CA GLY A 77 -37.13 -5.89 -29.36
C GLY A 77 -37.66 -6.24 -27.98
N TYR A 78 -37.41 -7.44 -27.48
CA TYR A 78 -37.85 -7.93 -26.19
C TYR A 78 -36.97 -7.46 -25.05
N ASN A 79 -37.56 -7.23 -23.88
CA ASN A 79 -36.79 -6.87 -22.68
C ASN A 79 -36.28 -8.13 -21.96
N VAL A 80 -35.00 -8.09 -21.58
CA VAL A 80 -34.28 -9.12 -20.82
C VAL A 80 -33.54 -8.44 -19.69
N LYS A 81 -33.49 -9.03 -18.51
CA LYS A 81 -32.72 -8.48 -17.41
C LYS A 81 -31.21 -8.68 -17.61
N LEU A 82 -30.41 -7.66 -17.28
CA LEU A 82 -28.94 -7.78 -17.27
C LEU A 82 -28.50 -8.94 -16.37
N ALA A 83 -29.18 -9.15 -15.24
CA ALA A 83 -28.93 -10.28 -14.34
C ALA A 83 -29.01 -11.64 -15.03
N ASP A 84 -29.90 -11.80 -16.00
CA ASP A 84 -30.06 -13.07 -16.73
C ASP A 84 -28.87 -13.32 -17.65
N VAL A 85 -28.29 -12.28 -18.26
CA VAL A 85 -27.13 -12.37 -19.15
C VAL A 85 -25.86 -12.64 -18.34
N LEU A 86 -25.71 -12.00 -17.18
CA LEU A 86 -24.50 -12.08 -16.35
C LEU A 86 -24.56 -13.17 -15.26
N ASN A 87 -25.60 -14.00 -15.25
CA ASN A 87 -25.74 -15.06 -14.26
C ASN A 87 -24.52 -16.02 -14.25
N GLY A 88 -23.80 -16.03 -13.13
CA GLY A 88 -22.59 -16.84 -12.95
C GLY A 88 -21.32 -16.25 -13.58
N VAL A 89 -21.36 -15.01 -14.08
CA VAL A 89 -20.20 -14.29 -14.59
C VAL A 89 -19.67 -13.36 -13.51
N THR A 90 -18.38 -13.51 -13.16
CA THR A 90 -17.65 -12.52 -12.37
C THR A 90 -17.01 -11.54 -13.35
N ILE A 91 -17.14 -10.26 -13.08
CA ILE A 91 -16.57 -9.21 -13.92
C ILE A 91 -15.27 -8.74 -13.27
N LYS A 92 -14.19 -8.70 -14.04
CA LYS A 92 -12.96 -8.05 -13.62
C LYS A 92 -13.28 -6.55 -13.45
N GLN A 93 -13.33 -6.08 -12.21
CA GLN A 93 -13.53 -4.66 -11.98
C GLN A 93 -12.36 -3.90 -12.61
N GLU A 94 -12.66 -3.12 -13.63
CA GLU A 94 -11.71 -2.14 -14.12
C GLU A 94 -11.58 -1.05 -13.04
N VAL A 95 -10.39 -0.99 -12.48
CA VAL A 95 -10.02 0.09 -11.57
C VAL A 95 -10.12 1.39 -12.36
N LYS A 96 -11.10 2.23 -12.06
CA LYS A 96 -11.18 3.57 -12.63
C LYS A 96 -10.07 4.41 -12.01
N GLU A 97 -8.87 4.29 -12.61
CA GLU A 97 -7.68 4.99 -12.15
C GLU A 97 -7.85 6.50 -12.33
N THR A 98 -7.98 7.22 -11.23
CA THR A 98 -7.84 8.67 -11.24
C THR A 98 -6.36 8.98 -11.25
N THR A 99 -5.78 9.24 -12.41
CA THR A 99 -4.35 9.51 -12.55
C THR A 99 -3.98 10.79 -11.82
N ILE A 100 -3.07 10.69 -10.87
CA ILE A 100 -2.42 11.85 -10.25
C ILE A 100 -1.39 12.35 -11.27
N ALA A 101 -1.60 13.53 -11.84
CA ALA A 101 -0.73 14.07 -12.86
C ALA A 101 0.71 14.23 -12.34
N LYS A 102 1.69 13.90 -13.17
CA LYS A 102 3.14 14.12 -12.96
C LYS A 102 3.53 15.60 -13.13
N SER A 103 2.66 16.55 -12.87
CA SER A 103 2.92 17.96 -13.14
C SER A 103 4.01 18.52 -12.24
N THR A 104 5.00 19.21 -12.81
CA THR A 104 5.99 20.01 -12.07
C THR A 104 5.35 21.22 -11.40
N GLU A 105 4.20 21.65 -11.89
CA GLU A 105 3.44 22.79 -11.36
C GLU A 105 2.54 22.36 -10.19
N LYS A 106 2.42 21.04 -9.92
CA LYS A 106 1.59 20.55 -8.85
C LYS A 106 2.29 20.80 -7.52
N THR A 107 1.74 21.69 -6.74
CA THR A 107 2.22 22.08 -5.40
C THR A 107 1.59 21.25 -4.29
N ASP A 108 0.60 20.43 -4.62
CA ASP A 108 -0.13 19.66 -3.63
C ASP A 108 0.72 18.51 -3.11
N SER A 109 0.84 18.42 -1.80
CA SER A 109 1.51 17.34 -1.13
C SER A 109 0.52 16.20 -0.85
N PHE A 110 0.99 14.96 -1.01
CA PHE A 110 0.24 13.76 -0.60
C PHE A 110 0.67 13.22 0.77
N VAL A 111 1.40 14.03 1.53
CA VAL A 111 1.72 13.69 2.92
C VAL A 111 0.44 13.54 3.74
N GLY A 112 0.37 12.45 4.52
CA GLY A 112 -0.82 12.08 5.27
C GLY A 112 -1.82 11.21 4.52
N TYR A 113 -1.61 10.93 3.22
CA TYR A 113 -2.37 9.91 2.49
C TYR A 113 -1.86 8.52 2.84
N TYR A 114 -2.72 7.52 2.71
CA TYR A 114 -2.30 6.13 2.90
C TYR A 114 -1.73 5.55 1.61
N ALA A 115 -1.02 4.45 1.72
CA ALA A 115 -0.42 3.75 0.61
C ALA A 115 -0.70 2.24 0.69
N ASP A 116 -1.04 1.65 -0.46
CA ASP A 116 -1.03 0.22 -0.74
C ASP A 116 -0.01 0.00 -1.84
N ILE A 117 1.25 -0.23 -1.43
CA ILE A 117 2.40 -0.20 -2.35
C ILE A 117 2.42 -1.35 -3.35
N ASN A 118 1.75 -2.44 -3.03
CA ASN A 118 1.66 -3.64 -3.86
C ASN A 118 0.33 -3.72 -4.61
N ASN A 119 -0.60 -2.83 -4.33
CA ASN A 119 -1.97 -2.85 -4.81
C ASN A 119 -2.66 -4.20 -4.53
N ASP A 120 -2.47 -4.75 -3.32
CA ASP A 120 -3.04 -6.04 -2.92
C ASP A 120 -4.34 -5.91 -2.13
N GLY A 121 -4.76 -4.69 -1.79
CA GLY A 121 -5.97 -4.39 -1.01
C GLY A 121 -5.72 -4.27 0.48
N LYS A 122 -4.47 -4.13 0.89
CA LYS A 122 -4.07 -3.84 2.25
C LYS A 122 -3.31 -2.53 2.29
N VAL A 123 -3.63 -1.70 3.28
CA VAL A 123 -2.84 -0.48 3.51
C VAL A 123 -1.52 -0.88 4.15
N ASP A 124 -0.42 -0.49 3.52
CA ASP A 124 0.93 -0.76 4.00
C ASP A 124 1.43 0.32 4.96
N GLY A 125 1.03 1.57 4.76
CA GLY A 125 1.52 2.66 5.58
C GLY A 125 0.90 4.02 5.25
N ILE A 126 1.44 5.05 5.91
CA ILE A 126 1.09 6.45 5.71
C ILE A 126 2.25 7.19 5.05
N ILE A 127 1.95 8.03 4.06
CA ILE A 127 2.95 8.85 3.36
C ILE A 127 3.40 9.98 4.28
N TYR A 128 4.69 10.05 4.57
CA TYR A 128 5.27 11.12 5.38
C TYR A 128 6.22 12.04 4.60
N ALA A 129 6.64 11.65 3.39
CA ALA A 129 7.42 12.53 2.55
C ALA A 129 7.04 12.39 1.08
N ASP A 130 6.98 13.53 0.39
CA ASP A 130 6.67 13.66 -1.04
C ASP A 130 7.84 14.34 -1.75
N MET A 131 8.59 13.56 -2.52
CA MET A 131 9.83 13.99 -3.15
C MET A 131 9.64 14.99 -4.30
N ILE A 132 8.44 15.13 -4.85
CA ILE A 132 8.15 16.18 -5.85
C ILE A 132 8.03 17.54 -5.16
N VAL A 133 7.46 17.56 -3.97
CA VAL A 133 7.32 18.78 -3.19
C VAL A 133 8.65 19.15 -2.55
N GLY A 134 9.29 18.17 -1.92
CA GLY A 134 10.49 18.39 -1.10
C GLY A 134 10.18 19.26 0.11
N ASN A 135 11.02 19.26 1.08
CA ASN A 135 10.91 20.17 2.24
C ASN A 135 12.23 20.21 3.01
N THR A 136 12.57 21.37 3.52
CA THR A 136 13.69 21.53 4.45
C THR A 136 13.18 22.25 5.66
N LYS A 137 13.32 21.64 6.81
CA LYS A 137 12.90 22.23 8.09
C LYS A 137 13.98 22.11 9.13
N SER A 138 14.06 23.13 9.97
CA SER A 138 14.69 23.02 11.28
C SER A 138 13.75 22.27 12.20
N GLY A 139 14.26 21.18 12.78
CA GLY A 139 13.41 20.31 13.57
C GLY A 139 13.01 20.97 14.88
N ARG A 140 11.72 20.94 15.17
CA ARG A 140 11.19 21.34 16.48
C ARG A 140 11.37 20.27 17.56
N TRP A 141 11.91 19.12 17.15
CA TRP A 141 12.02 17.93 18.00
C TRP A 141 13.15 17.99 19.02
N ASN A 142 13.97 19.03 18.93
CA ASN A 142 14.98 19.34 19.91
C ASN A 142 15.30 20.82 19.93
N ASP A 143 15.78 21.31 21.05
CA ASP A 143 16.33 22.67 21.19
C ASP A 143 17.70 22.81 20.48
N ASP A 144 18.23 21.73 19.92
CA ASP A 144 19.41 21.68 19.08
C ASP A 144 19.09 21.29 17.63
N ASP A 145 20.00 21.55 16.69
CA ASP A 145 19.84 21.29 15.26
C ASP A 145 19.80 19.78 14.91
N SER A 146 19.74 18.91 15.92
CA SER A 146 19.85 17.47 15.75
C SER A 146 18.66 16.81 15.07
N SER A 147 17.54 17.49 14.96
CA SER A 147 16.31 17.03 14.32
C SER A 147 16.05 17.67 12.97
N ASP A 148 16.98 18.49 12.46
CA ASP A 148 16.87 19.07 11.13
C ASP A 148 16.84 17.98 10.07
N TYR A 149 16.07 18.23 9.02
CA TYR A 149 15.98 17.32 7.89
C TYR A 149 15.79 18.07 6.57
N ASN A 150 16.18 17.41 5.51
CA ASN A 150 16.02 17.90 4.15
C ASN A 150 15.46 16.79 3.27
N ILE A 151 14.19 16.88 2.92
CA ILE A 151 13.56 16.01 1.93
C ILE A 151 13.97 16.54 0.56
N PRO A 152 14.81 15.80 -0.20
CA PRO A 152 15.29 16.27 -1.49
C PRO A 152 14.15 16.39 -2.50
N LYS A 153 14.19 17.43 -3.31
CA LYS A 153 13.18 17.66 -4.34
C LYS A 153 13.60 17.02 -5.66
N ILE A 154 12.73 16.16 -6.21
CA ILE A 154 12.87 15.64 -7.57
C ILE A 154 12.37 16.73 -8.53
N THR A 155 13.28 17.34 -9.29
CA THR A 155 12.97 18.38 -10.28
C THR A 155 12.56 17.82 -11.64
N ASP A 156 13.17 16.70 -12.06
CA ASP A 156 12.78 15.97 -13.28
C ASP A 156 11.65 14.98 -12.96
N THR A 157 10.42 15.48 -13.07
CA THR A 157 9.22 14.68 -12.77
C THR A 157 8.88 13.65 -13.85
N THR A 158 9.52 13.72 -15.03
CA THR A 158 9.30 12.72 -16.09
C THR A 158 9.84 11.33 -15.72
N THR A 159 10.80 11.30 -14.79
CA THR A 159 11.39 10.06 -14.29
C THR A 159 10.62 9.47 -13.10
N VAL A 160 9.67 10.19 -12.54
CA VAL A 160 8.90 9.75 -11.36
C VAL A 160 7.78 8.81 -11.78
N LYS A 161 7.55 7.78 -10.99
CA LYS A 161 6.41 6.87 -11.16
C LYS A 161 5.08 7.61 -11.06
N ASP A 162 4.07 7.09 -11.75
CA ASP A 162 2.69 7.56 -11.63
C ASP A 162 1.97 6.83 -10.52
N TYR A 163 1.03 7.52 -9.91
CA TYR A 163 0.20 7.00 -8.82
C TYR A 163 -1.26 7.36 -9.07
N VAL A 164 -2.14 6.55 -8.53
CA VAL A 164 -3.58 6.74 -8.64
C VAL A 164 -4.22 6.50 -7.27
N VAL A 165 -5.42 7.04 -7.08
CA VAL A 165 -6.25 6.67 -5.95
C VAL A 165 -6.76 5.25 -6.18
N SER A 166 -6.61 4.38 -5.19
CA SER A 166 -7.07 2.99 -5.27
C SER A 166 -8.59 2.93 -5.49
N SER A 167 -9.02 1.98 -6.29
CA SER A 167 -10.44 1.67 -6.43
C SER A 167 -10.91 0.54 -5.51
N LYS A 168 -9.99 -0.02 -4.71
CA LYS A 168 -10.31 -1.12 -3.80
C LYS A 168 -11.00 -0.62 -2.54
N THR A 169 -11.87 -1.47 -1.98
CA THR A 169 -12.43 -1.25 -0.65
C THR A 169 -11.56 -1.95 0.38
N TYR A 170 -11.05 -1.20 1.32
CA TYR A 170 -10.15 -1.70 2.37
C TYR A 170 -10.94 -2.23 3.56
N THR A 171 -10.35 -3.15 4.32
CA THR A 171 -10.99 -3.77 5.48
C THR A 171 -11.50 -2.72 6.47
N GLY A 172 -12.77 -2.83 6.84
CA GLY A 172 -13.43 -1.90 7.77
C GLY A 172 -13.93 -0.60 7.12
N GLN A 173 -13.78 -0.44 5.80
CA GLN A 173 -14.24 0.73 5.06
C GLN A 173 -15.41 0.38 4.16
N THR A 174 -16.21 1.40 3.79
CA THR A 174 -17.38 1.25 2.90
C THR A 174 -17.19 1.94 1.56
N THR A 175 -16.21 2.84 1.45
CA THR A 175 -15.94 3.63 0.25
C THR A 175 -14.63 3.17 -0.37
N ALA A 176 -14.65 2.85 -1.66
CA ALA A 176 -13.44 2.48 -2.40
C ALA A 176 -12.42 3.63 -2.42
N GLY A 177 -11.15 3.28 -2.30
CA GLY A 177 -10.05 4.24 -2.32
C GLY A 177 -9.89 5.10 -1.06
N ILE A 178 -10.75 4.91 -0.07
CA ILE A 178 -10.69 5.63 1.20
C ILE A 178 -10.30 4.66 2.32
N TYR A 179 -9.45 5.12 3.22
CA TYR A 179 -9.08 4.38 4.42
C TYR A 179 -9.07 5.30 5.64
N LYS A 180 -9.43 4.73 6.76
CA LYS A 180 -9.32 5.35 8.08
C LYS A 180 -8.75 4.33 9.02
N ALA A 181 -7.51 4.51 9.40
CA ALA A 181 -6.90 3.72 10.44
C ALA A 181 -7.45 4.10 11.82
N ASN A 182 -7.31 3.21 12.79
CA ASN A 182 -7.65 3.50 14.19
C ASN A 182 -6.55 4.31 14.91
N ASP A 183 -5.73 5.00 14.14
CA ASP A 183 -4.48 5.63 14.54
C ASP A 183 -4.54 7.17 14.64
N GLY A 184 -5.71 7.76 14.56
CA GLY A 184 -5.87 9.21 14.69
C GLY A 184 -5.34 10.06 13.54
N PHE A 185 -4.79 9.49 12.47
CA PHE A 185 -4.40 10.22 11.26
C PHE A 185 -5.60 10.64 10.40
N GLY A 186 -6.77 10.07 10.68
CA GLY A 186 -8.01 10.43 10.04
C GLY A 186 -8.29 9.61 8.77
N GLU A 187 -9.35 10.04 8.07
CA GLU A 187 -9.77 9.43 6.82
C GLU A 187 -9.07 10.11 5.64
N LYS A 188 -8.42 9.33 4.79
CA LYS A 188 -7.71 9.79 3.60
C LYS A 188 -7.82 8.78 2.47
N GLU A 189 -7.54 9.26 1.26
CA GLU A 189 -7.39 8.42 0.09
C GLU A 189 -6.16 7.51 0.21
N VAL A 190 -6.25 6.34 -0.43
CA VAL A 190 -5.16 5.37 -0.52
C VAL A 190 -4.54 5.46 -1.91
N LEU A 191 -3.25 5.73 -1.97
CA LEU A 191 -2.49 5.77 -3.22
C LEU A 191 -1.89 4.40 -3.53
N VAL A 192 -1.95 4.04 -4.82
CA VAL A 192 -1.31 2.85 -5.38
C VAL A 192 -0.46 3.25 -6.58
N PRO A 193 0.60 2.49 -6.92
CA PRO A 193 1.32 2.71 -8.17
C PRO A 193 0.41 2.48 -9.37
N ALA A 194 0.43 3.38 -10.34
CA ALA A 194 -0.31 3.21 -11.58
C ALA A 194 0.26 2.03 -12.41
N ALA A 195 -0.62 1.20 -12.96
CA ALA A 195 -0.22 0.00 -13.70
C ALA A 195 0.64 0.32 -14.95
N ASN A 196 0.40 1.48 -15.57
CA ASN A 196 1.06 1.89 -16.81
C ASN A 196 2.17 2.94 -16.60
N SER A 197 2.68 3.07 -15.37
CA SER A 197 3.74 4.02 -15.10
C SER A 197 5.03 3.66 -15.83
N THR A 198 5.59 4.63 -16.56
CA THR A 198 6.91 4.52 -17.21
C THR A 198 8.03 5.09 -16.35
N GLY A 199 7.70 5.74 -15.25
CA GLY A 199 8.67 6.29 -14.31
C GLY A 199 9.44 5.20 -13.57
N THR A 200 10.65 5.54 -13.15
CA THR A 200 11.55 4.62 -12.43
C THR A 200 11.85 5.08 -11.01
N LYS A 201 11.67 6.37 -10.73
CA LYS A 201 11.94 6.93 -9.40
C LYS A 201 10.71 6.90 -8.52
N ASP A 202 10.90 6.44 -7.30
CA ASP A 202 9.89 6.53 -6.26
C ASP A 202 9.64 7.99 -5.90
N ARG A 203 8.38 8.31 -5.61
CA ARG A 203 7.96 9.65 -5.20
C ARG A 203 7.82 9.76 -3.69
N PHE A 204 7.39 8.70 -3.05
CA PHE A 204 6.92 8.75 -1.67
C PHE A 204 7.76 7.91 -0.73
N TYR A 205 7.87 8.40 0.51
CA TYR A 205 8.27 7.62 1.68
C TYR A 205 7.06 7.37 2.54
N ILE A 206 6.89 6.12 2.96
CA ILE A 206 5.81 5.70 3.86
C ILE A 206 6.38 5.12 5.14
N MET A 207 5.60 5.21 6.22
CA MET A 207 5.84 4.54 7.48
C MET A 207 4.73 3.51 7.73
N GLN A 208 5.07 2.32 8.18
CA GLN A 208 4.08 1.33 8.63
C GLN A 208 3.12 1.94 9.65
N LEU A 209 1.87 1.46 9.69
CA LEU A 209 0.88 1.93 10.66
C LEU A 209 1.05 1.29 12.03
N GLU A 210 1.66 0.12 12.10
CA GLU A 210 1.84 -0.66 13.31
C GLU A 210 3.33 -0.84 13.64
N ASP A 211 3.62 -1.00 14.93
CA ASP A 211 4.95 -1.32 15.39
C ASP A 211 5.32 -2.74 14.99
N PHE A 212 6.59 -2.91 14.63
CA PHE A 212 7.13 -4.23 14.34
C PHE A 212 7.06 -5.14 15.58
N THR A 213 6.63 -6.37 15.35
CA THR A 213 6.60 -7.40 16.38
C THR A 213 7.22 -8.68 15.87
N ASN A 214 7.99 -9.38 16.70
CA ASN A 214 8.50 -10.72 16.42
C ASN A 214 8.32 -11.60 17.65
N ASN A 215 7.68 -12.77 17.48
CA ASN A 215 7.43 -13.73 18.56
C ASN A 215 6.82 -13.07 19.82
N SER A 216 5.83 -12.18 19.61
CA SER A 216 5.16 -11.41 20.66
C SER A 216 6.05 -10.38 21.38
N LYS A 217 7.26 -10.14 20.90
CA LYS A 217 8.12 -9.04 21.35
C LYS A 217 7.93 -7.81 20.48
N ASN A 218 8.00 -6.65 21.09
CA ASN A 218 7.87 -5.35 20.45
C ASN A 218 8.98 -4.37 20.87
N LEU A 219 9.88 -4.80 21.74
CA LEU A 219 11.06 -4.04 22.17
C LEU A 219 12.31 -4.82 21.79
N PHE A 220 13.24 -4.14 21.15
CA PHE A 220 14.46 -4.74 20.62
C PHE A 220 15.68 -3.91 21.00
N TYR A 221 16.80 -4.58 21.24
CA TYR A 221 18.09 -3.91 21.34
C TYR A 221 18.59 -3.52 19.96
N TRP A 222 19.17 -2.34 19.82
CA TRP A 222 19.77 -1.92 18.57
C TRP A 222 20.98 -2.81 18.19
N TYR A 223 21.77 -3.17 19.21
CA TYR A 223 22.86 -4.10 19.11
C TYR A 223 22.93 -4.96 20.37
N TYR A 224 22.90 -6.24 20.22
CA TYR A 224 23.03 -7.16 21.34
C TYR A 224 24.14 -8.18 21.10
N ASN A 225 25.13 -8.19 21.98
CA ASN A 225 26.15 -9.22 22.03
C ASN A 225 26.03 -9.98 23.37
N ALA A 226 25.54 -11.22 23.35
CA ALA A 226 25.38 -12.03 24.57
C ALA A 226 26.71 -12.40 25.22
N PHE A 227 27.80 -12.40 24.47
CA PHE A 227 29.11 -12.83 24.94
C PHE A 227 30.01 -11.69 25.39
N GLY A 228 29.45 -10.51 25.56
CA GLY A 228 29.95 -9.59 26.56
C GLY A 228 31.10 -8.70 26.20
N ASN A 229 31.53 -8.49 24.97
CA ASN A 229 32.72 -7.67 24.83
C ASN A 229 32.86 -6.73 23.66
N LEU A 230 31.93 -6.64 22.76
CA LEU A 230 32.20 -5.79 21.61
C LEU A 230 30.98 -4.97 21.20
N TYR A 231 30.81 -3.83 21.87
CA TYR A 231 30.16 -2.72 21.23
C TYR A 231 30.94 -2.37 20.00
N ARG A 232 30.34 -2.41 18.82
CA ARG A 232 31.00 -2.06 17.59
C ARG A 232 30.33 -0.85 16.98
N TYR A 233 31.15 0.09 16.63
CA TYR A 233 30.74 1.15 15.74
C TYR A 233 30.79 0.60 14.32
N ILE A 234 29.62 0.50 13.66
CA ILE A 234 29.49 -0.10 12.34
C ILE A 234 29.46 0.98 11.25
N ASP A 235 29.63 2.24 11.65
CA ASP A 235 29.64 3.37 10.75
C ASP A 235 28.34 3.52 9.91
N THR A 236 27.22 3.41 10.60
CA THR A 236 25.89 3.81 10.11
C THR A 236 25.53 5.20 10.64
N SER A 237 26.54 6.06 10.72
CA SER A 237 26.42 7.40 11.29
C SER A 237 25.75 8.41 10.37
N THR A 238 25.35 8.01 9.18
CA THR A 238 24.62 8.89 8.27
C THR A 238 23.22 9.13 8.79
N ASP A 239 23.00 10.39 9.19
CA ASP A 239 21.74 10.84 9.81
C ASP A 239 20.76 11.38 8.81
N ASP A 240 21.19 11.66 7.59
CA ASP A 240 20.47 12.35 6.53
C ASP A 240 19.16 11.65 6.14
N PHE A 241 18.23 12.45 5.61
CA PHE A 241 17.04 11.93 4.96
C PHE A 241 17.44 11.09 3.73
N GLY A 242 16.90 9.89 3.64
CA GLY A 242 17.25 8.90 2.60
C GLY A 242 18.36 7.90 3.02
N ALA A 243 19.02 8.11 4.16
CA ALA A 243 20.08 7.23 4.64
C ALA A 243 19.57 5.91 5.24
N GLY A 244 18.30 5.83 5.60
CA GLY A 244 17.73 4.64 6.26
C GLY A 244 17.92 3.35 5.46
N LYS A 245 17.82 3.40 4.15
CA LYS A 245 18.08 2.24 3.27
C LYS A 245 19.54 1.76 3.38
N GLU A 246 20.49 2.68 3.19
CA GLU A 246 21.91 2.36 3.24
C GLU A 246 22.34 1.84 4.60
N ASN A 247 21.92 2.52 5.67
CA ASN A 247 22.17 2.11 7.04
C ASN A 247 21.62 0.70 7.32
N THR A 248 20.38 0.43 6.89
CA THR A 248 19.77 -0.90 7.07
C THR A 248 20.52 -1.98 6.32
N ILE A 249 20.89 -1.75 5.06
CA ILE A 249 21.68 -2.72 4.26
C ILE A 249 22.99 -3.01 4.94
N LYS A 250 23.69 -1.98 5.39
CA LYS A 250 24.97 -2.11 6.06
C LYS A 250 24.84 -2.93 7.34
N MET A 251 23.88 -2.59 8.19
CA MET A 251 23.66 -3.32 9.44
C MET A 251 23.26 -4.77 9.22
N LEU A 252 22.42 -5.08 8.23
CA LEU A 252 22.06 -6.45 7.90
C LEU A 252 23.25 -7.26 7.39
N ASN A 253 24.09 -6.65 6.55
CA ASN A 253 25.31 -7.29 6.07
C ASN A 253 26.30 -7.56 7.20
N ASP A 254 26.49 -6.59 8.09
CA ASP A 254 27.38 -6.72 9.23
C ASP A 254 26.84 -7.72 10.25
N TRP A 255 25.53 -7.71 10.52
CA TRP A 255 24.89 -8.69 11.40
C TRP A 255 25.04 -10.12 10.89
N ASN A 256 24.98 -10.32 9.56
CA ASN A 256 25.22 -11.62 8.92
C ASN A 256 26.71 -12.01 8.84
N ASN A 257 27.60 -11.12 9.19
CA ASN A 257 29.05 -11.33 9.14
C ASN A 257 29.63 -11.48 10.56
N THR A 258 29.87 -12.72 10.98
CA THR A 258 30.38 -13.02 12.32
C THR A 258 31.71 -12.33 12.63
N ALA A 259 32.57 -12.10 11.62
CA ALA A 259 33.85 -11.41 11.82
C ALA A 259 33.66 -9.93 12.17
N THR A 260 32.59 -9.29 11.65
CA THR A 260 32.27 -7.88 11.90
C THR A 260 31.38 -7.71 13.13
N TYR A 261 30.28 -8.45 13.19
CA TYR A 261 29.27 -8.30 14.25
C TYR A 261 29.60 -9.11 15.51
N GLY A 262 30.27 -10.26 15.36
CA GLY A 262 30.47 -11.25 16.40
C GLY A 262 29.46 -12.38 16.29
N GLU A 263 29.40 -13.23 17.32
CA GLU A 263 28.40 -14.28 17.35
C GLU A 263 27.00 -13.69 17.50
N GLN A 264 26.12 -14.11 16.61
CA GLN A 264 24.70 -13.73 16.67
C GLN A 264 24.06 -14.42 17.85
N THR A 265 23.41 -13.63 18.71
CA THR A 265 22.66 -14.20 19.81
C THR A 265 21.22 -14.39 19.42
N THR A 266 20.91 -15.59 19.05
CA THR A 266 19.55 -16.09 19.20
C THR A 266 19.33 -16.39 20.67
N ALA A 267 18.24 -15.97 21.25
CA ALA A 267 17.82 -16.53 22.50
C ALA A 267 17.73 -18.05 22.33
N SER A 268 18.35 -18.75 23.18
CA SER A 268 18.94 -20.08 23.05
C SER A 268 18.06 -21.27 22.67
N SER A 269 16.88 -21.10 22.11
CA SER A 269 16.06 -22.28 21.75
C SER A 269 14.94 -22.06 20.75
N GLY A 270 14.90 -20.99 19.98
CA GLY A 270 13.82 -20.88 19.03
C GLY A 270 13.74 -19.57 18.27
N LYS A 271 14.88 -18.99 17.86
CA LYS A 271 14.92 -17.75 17.05
C LYS A 271 14.24 -16.55 17.72
N ASP A 272 14.35 -16.46 19.03
CA ASP A 272 13.83 -15.34 19.79
C ASP A 272 14.90 -14.23 19.82
N TYR A 273 15.06 -13.53 18.68
CA TYR A 273 16.01 -12.44 18.56
C TYR A 273 15.56 -11.28 19.45
N ILE A 274 16.47 -10.78 20.27
CA ILE A 274 16.33 -9.54 21.03
C ILE A 274 17.03 -8.39 20.31
N ASP A 275 17.86 -8.71 19.34
CA ASP A 275 18.54 -7.80 18.43
C ASP A 275 17.60 -7.44 17.26
N LEU A 276 17.43 -6.16 17.00
CA LEU A 276 16.46 -5.70 16.00
C LEU A 276 16.80 -6.21 14.58
N TRP A 277 18.11 -6.32 14.24
CA TRP A 277 18.53 -6.71 12.89
C TRP A 277 18.21 -8.16 12.60
N GLY A 278 18.43 -9.02 13.57
CA GLY A 278 18.01 -10.43 13.50
C GLY A 278 16.48 -10.56 13.48
N ALA A 279 15.80 -9.80 14.35
CA ALA A 279 14.35 -9.86 14.44
C ALA A 279 13.64 -9.45 13.14
N ILE A 280 14.08 -8.37 12.48
CA ILE A 280 13.46 -7.93 11.22
C ILE A 280 13.74 -8.90 10.06
N GLN A 281 14.91 -9.57 10.03
CA GLN A 281 15.17 -10.62 9.04
C GLN A 281 14.29 -11.84 9.26
N ASP A 282 14.13 -12.27 10.52
CA ASP A 282 13.29 -13.42 10.87
C ASP A 282 11.79 -13.12 10.66
N GLY A 283 11.39 -11.87 10.74
CA GLY A 283 10.01 -11.41 10.52
C GLY A 283 9.49 -11.55 9.08
N GLN A 284 10.31 -12.07 8.17
CA GLN A 284 9.95 -12.31 6.75
C GLN A 284 9.54 -11.06 5.98
N TYR A 285 10.02 -9.89 6.37
CA TYR A 285 9.81 -8.68 5.62
C TYR A 285 10.63 -8.67 4.34
N ASN A 286 10.08 -8.07 3.29
CA ASN A 286 10.82 -7.81 2.06
C ASN A 286 11.77 -6.61 2.30
N LEU A 287 12.93 -6.88 2.87
CA LEU A 287 13.91 -5.86 3.25
C LEU A 287 14.74 -5.40 2.06
N VAL A 288 15.20 -4.15 2.13
CA VAL A 288 16.12 -3.57 1.14
C VAL A 288 17.41 -4.38 1.04
N GLN A 289 17.88 -4.54 -0.20
CA GLN A 289 19.16 -5.16 -0.53
C GLN A 289 20.10 -4.18 -1.25
N THR A 290 19.50 -3.19 -1.92
CA THR A 290 20.21 -2.09 -2.58
C THR A 290 19.49 -0.77 -2.30
N THR A 291 20.21 0.34 -2.35
CA THR A 291 19.63 1.68 -2.16
C THR A 291 18.61 2.05 -3.25
N GLY A 292 18.69 1.40 -4.41
CA GLY A 292 17.73 1.55 -5.51
C GLY A 292 16.43 0.76 -5.35
N ASP A 293 16.34 -0.10 -4.32
CA ASP A 293 15.14 -0.92 -4.12
C ASP A 293 13.92 -0.05 -3.82
N SER A 294 12.80 -0.44 -4.45
CA SER A 294 11.48 0.14 -4.27
C SER A 294 10.55 -0.88 -3.61
N LYS A 295 9.58 -0.43 -2.83
CA LYS A 295 8.59 -1.29 -2.16
C LYS A 295 9.22 -2.32 -1.21
N LYS A 296 10.38 -1.98 -0.67
CA LYS A 296 11.08 -2.80 0.31
C LYS A 296 11.31 -2.02 1.59
N TRP A 297 11.30 -2.74 2.69
CA TRP A 297 11.30 -2.18 4.04
C TRP A 297 12.70 -1.93 4.56
N PHE A 298 12.85 -0.85 5.33
CA PHE A 298 14.09 -0.47 6.01
C PHE A 298 13.78 0.24 7.33
N ILE A 299 14.76 0.35 8.20
CA ILE A 299 14.65 1.14 9.44
C ILE A 299 14.98 2.60 9.10
N PRO A 300 14.09 3.54 9.44
CA PRO A 300 14.30 4.96 9.14
C PRO A 300 15.57 5.52 9.77
N SER A 301 16.25 6.43 9.07
CA SER A 301 17.31 7.25 9.65
C SER A 301 16.77 8.27 10.66
N LYS A 302 17.65 8.96 11.36
CA LYS A 302 17.30 10.05 12.26
C LYS A 302 16.47 11.13 11.56
N ALA A 303 16.91 11.62 10.40
CA ALA A 303 16.20 12.66 9.65
C ALA A 303 14.88 12.18 9.05
N GLU A 304 14.75 10.89 8.69
CA GLU A 304 13.49 10.31 8.25
C GLU A 304 12.46 10.24 9.38
N TRP A 305 12.87 9.93 10.60
CA TRP A 305 12.00 10.01 11.78
C TRP A 305 11.59 11.45 12.11
N SER A 306 12.52 12.42 12.01
CA SER A 306 12.21 13.84 12.16
C SER A 306 11.17 14.28 11.15
N ALA A 307 11.36 13.92 9.88
CA ALA A 307 10.40 14.21 8.82
C ALA A 307 9.04 13.59 9.10
N PHE A 308 8.99 12.31 9.51
CA PHE A 308 7.74 11.65 9.87
C PHE A 308 6.97 12.41 10.96
N GLY A 309 7.64 12.79 12.02
CA GLY A 309 7.03 13.53 13.12
C GLY A 309 6.54 14.92 12.73
N GLU A 310 7.36 15.67 12.00
CA GLU A 310 7.08 17.06 11.60
C GLU A 310 6.05 17.15 10.49
N GLU A 311 6.21 16.38 9.41
CA GLU A 311 5.31 16.44 8.26
C GLU A 311 3.89 15.98 8.59
N LEU A 312 3.74 15.02 9.51
CA LEU A 312 2.44 14.55 9.98
C LEU A 312 1.92 15.32 11.21
N GLY A 313 2.64 16.35 11.66
CA GLY A 313 2.22 17.19 12.76
C GLY A 313 2.04 16.44 14.08
N ILE A 314 2.87 15.41 14.34
CA ILE A 314 2.79 14.60 15.55
C ILE A 314 3.29 15.40 16.75
N THR A 315 2.56 15.36 17.85
CA THR A 315 2.88 16.12 19.06
C THR A 315 2.99 15.21 20.29
N ALA A 316 3.59 15.70 21.34
CA ALA A 316 3.70 15.00 22.62
C ALA A 316 2.33 14.65 23.24
N SER A 317 1.27 15.34 22.86
CA SER A 317 -0.08 15.14 23.40
C SER A 317 -0.92 14.17 22.56
N ASP A 318 -0.57 13.91 21.29
CA ASP A 318 -1.41 13.14 20.37
C ASP A 318 -0.76 11.87 19.79
N TYR A 319 0.54 11.65 20.00
CA TYR A 319 1.25 10.53 19.43
C TYR A 319 0.61 9.16 19.75
N VAL A 320 0.09 8.98 20.96
CA VAL A 320 -0.59 7.74 21.35
C VAL A 320 -1.85 7.53 20.55
N ASN A 321 -2.61 8.61 20.29
CA ASN A 321 -3.82 8.53 19.46
C ASN A 321 -3.50 8.21 17.99
N LYS A 322 -2.25 8.45 17.58
CA LYS A 322 -1.72 8.11 16.25
C LYS A 322 -1.05 6.73 16.21
N GLY A 323 -1.35 5.88 17.20
CA GLY A 323 -0.84 4.51 17.25
C GLY A 323 0.67 4.42 17.46
N LEU A 324 1.28 5.45 18.06
CA LEU A 324 2.71 5.48 18.33
C LEU A 324 3.01 5.14 19.80
N SER A 325 4.06 4.36 19.98
CA SER A 325 4.69 4.11 21.28
C SER A 325 5.67 5.23 21.65
N GLY A 326 6.36 5.13 22.78
CA GLY A 326 7.22 6.21 23.26
C GLY A 326 8.50 6.39 22.45
N TRP A 327 9.28 5.33 22.32
CA TRP A 327 10.66 5.34 21.82
C TRP A 327 10.81 4.42 20.61
N TYR A 328 11.50 4.91 19.57
CA TYR A 328 11.78 4.11 18.38
C TYR A 328 13.23 4.23 17.96
N TRP A 329 13.85 3.11 17.64
CA TRP A 329 15.17 3.09 17.06
C TRP A 329 15.23 3.78 15.69
N CYS A 330 16.27 4.61 15.51
CA CYS A 330 16.73 5.02 14.19
C CYS A 330 17.77 4.02 13.66
N SER A 331 17.95 3.94 12.35
CA SER A 331 19.07 3.16 11.78
C SER A 331 20.43 3.86 11.94
N SER A 332 20.46 5.07 12.45
CA SER A 332 21.68 5.87 12.61
C SER A 332 22.35 5.56 13.95
N GLN A 333 23.58 5.10 13.90
CA GLN A 333 24.44 4.88 15.06
C GLN A 333 25.24 6.13 15.39
N TYR A 334 25.42 6.44 16.66
CA TYR A 334 26.21 7.61 17.11
C TYR A 334 27.62 7.23 17.55
N THR A 335 27.71 6.19 18.37
CA THR A 335 28.98 5.65 18.88
C THR A 335 28.88 4.14 19.02
N THR A 336 29.92 3.51 19.56
CA THR A 336 29.88 2.08 19.90
C THR A 336 28.79 1.72 20.90
N ASP A 337 28.41 2.64 21.77
CA ASP A 337 27.50 2.40 22.89
C ASP A 337 26.13 3.02 22.67
N TYR A 338 25.98 3.95 21.72
CA TYR A 338 24.76 4.72 21.51
C TYR A 338 24.32 4.70 20.05
N ALA A 339 23.02 4.59 19.86
CA ALA A 339 22.32 4.85 18.61
C ALA A 339 21.26 5.94 18.82
N TYR A 340 20.83 6.55 17.72
CA TYR A 340 19.74 7.50 17.80
C TYR A 340 18.41 6.78 17.98
N SER A 341 17.55 7.39 18.80
CA SER A 341 16.14 7.05 18.92
C SER A 341 15.26 8.30 18.89
N VAL A 342 14.04 8.16 18.40
CA VAL A 342 13.03 9.22 18.49
C VAL A 342 12.12 8.97 19.69
N HIS A 343 11.85 10.03 20.45
CA HIS A 343 10.97 9.96 21.61
C HIS A 343 9.76 10.89 21.46
N PHE A 344 8.62 10.33 21.06
CA PHE A 344 7.43 11.10 20.76
C PHE A 344 6.82 11.84 21.97
N ARG A 345 6.91 11.27 23.17
CA ARG A 345 6.42 11.93 24.39
C ARG A 345 7.09 13.26 24.67
N PHE A 346 8.37 13.39 24.33
CA PHE A 346 9.13 14.61 24.55
C PHE A 346 9.38 15.38 23.26
N CYS A 347 8.92 14.86 22.12
CA CYS A 347 9.22 15.40 20.80
C CYS A 347 10.73 15.66 20.64
N SER A 348 11.56 14.64 20.88
CA SER A 348 13.01 14.78 20.86
C SER A 348 13.68 13.62 20.13
N MET A 349 14.79 13.92 19.46
CA MET A 349 15.78 12.93 19.07
C MET A 349 16.73 12.71 20.24
N CYS A 350 16.94 11.47 20.62
CA CYS A 350 17.72 11.09 21.77
C CYS A 350 18.83 10.14 21.36
N LEU A 351 19.84 10.07 22.22
CA LEU A 351 20.82 9.00 22.18
C LEU A 351 20.43 7.97 23.23
N ASP A 352 20.23 6.74 22.81
CA ASP A 352 19.97 5.67 23.76
C ASP A 352 21.07 4.59 23.65
N TYR A 353 21.27 3.88 24.75
CA TYR A 353 22.21 2.78 24.77
C TYR A 353 21.77 1.70 23.80
N VAL A 354 22.67 1.22 22.98
CA VAL A 354 22.39 0.15 21.99
C VAL A 354 21.76 -1.12 22.62
N ARG A 355 21.83 -1.22 23.94
CA ARG A 355 21.19 -2.27 24.76
C ARG A 355 19.91 -1.85 25.45
N SER A 356 19.40 -0.67 25.17
CA SER A 356 18.04 -0.30 25.59
C SER A 356 17.02 -1.00 24.72
N GLY A 357 15.84 -1.20 25.25
CA GLY A 357 14.75 -1.82 24.52
C GLY A 357 13.82 -0.75 23.95
N ASP A 358 13.92 -0.48 22.64
CA ASP A 358 13.05 0.46 21.94
C ASP A 358 12.18 -0.25 20.93
N TYR A 359 11.08 0.40 20.55
CA TYR A 359 10.21 -0.06 19.48
C TYR A 359 10.88 0.09 18.10
N VAL A 360 10.35 -0.62 17.15
CA VAL A 360 10.77 -0.55 15.75
C VAL A 360 9.56 -0.34 14.87
N ARG A 361 9.68 0.54 13.88
CA ARG A 361 8.69 0.72 12.83
C ARG A 361 9.43 0.90 11.52
N LEU A 362 8.96 0.22 10.47
CA LEU A 362 9.67 0.20 9.20
C LEU A 362 9.12 1.25 8.24
N SER A 363 10.00 1.74 7.38
CA SER A 363 9.69 2.64 6.29
C SER A 363 9.95 1.95 4.95
N ALA A 364 9.29 2.42 3.89
CA ALA A 364 9.55 2.02 2.51
C ALA A 364 9.41 3.20 1.57
N THR A 365 9.94 3.04 0.35
CA THR A 365 9.68 3.98 -0.76
C THR A 365 8.85 3.31 -1.84
N PHE A 366 8.06 4.06 -2.56
CA PHE A 366 7.32 3.56 -3.71
C PHE A 366 7.00 4.68 -4.70
#